data_c3691e066b10e8a5a87372b457c7e2b6
#
_entry.id   c3691e066b10e8a5a87372b457c7e2b6
#
_cell.length_a   1.000
_cell.length_b   1.000
_cell.length_c   1.000
_cell.angle_alpha   90.00
_cell.angle_beta   90.00
_cell.angle_gamma   90.00
#
_symmetry.space_group_name_H-M   'P 1'
#
loop_
_entity.id
_entity.type
_entity.pdbx_description
1 polymer ?
#
loop_
_entity_poly.entity_id
_entity_poly.type
_entity_poly.pdbx_seq_one_letter_code
_entity_poly.pdbx_strand_id
1 'polypeptide(L)'
;MSTTPHQLRHMTWIPGGTFAMGSAGFYPEERPVHPVTVDGFWMDEHPVTVGEFRRFVAATGYETVAQRPLDPADYPDADPALLVPGSLVFHRTKGPVDLRDYRNWWAYVPGADWRHPSGPGSNGRGRERHPVTHVAYEDAAAYAAWAGKDLSTEAEWEYAARGGLDGAVYAWGDEFAPGGRMMANTWQGQFPWQNLMTDGYEGTSPVGSFPANGYGLVDMTGNVWEWTRDYFTPRHARATDSACCAPHNPRIDSPAASGIFPGPGSHLPRRVIKGGSHLCAPSYCLRYRPAARQGEAVDTATSHLGFRCVVRGDGPAGR
;
A
#
# COMPACT_ATOMS: atom_id res chain seq x y z
N MET A 1 8.94 25.57 -3.78
CA MET A 1 8.64 25.91 -2.37
C MET A 1 9.77 25.34 -1.52
N SER A 2 10.36 26.13 -0.63
CA SER A 2 11.48 25.65 0.20
C SER A 2 10.95 24.64 1.23
N THR A 3 11.45 23.42 1.20
CA THR A 3 11.13 22.37 2.19
C THR A 3 11.67 22.77 3.57
N THR A 4 10.82 22.70 4.59
CA THR A 4 11.25 23.02 5.95
C THR A 4 11.91 21.79 6.61
N PRO A 5 12.92 21.95 7.48
CA PRO A 5 13.56 20.83 8.18
C PRO A 5 12.59 19.91 8.95
N HIS A 6 11.45 20.45 9.37
CA HIS A 6 10.42 19.69 10.09
C HIS A 6 9.67 18.71 9.17
N GLN A 7 9.46 19.05 7.90
CA GLN A 7 8.79 18.18 6.91
C GLN A 7 9.62 16.95 6.54
N LEU A 8 10.95 17.07 6.59
CA LEU A 8 11.89 16.00 6.21
C LEU A 8 12.30 15.08 7.37
N ARG A 9 11.73 15.27 8.54
CA ARG A 9 12.02 14.40 9.68
C ARG A 9 11.51 12.97 9.41
N HIS A 10 12.38 11.97 9.61
CA HIS A 10 12.10 10.55 9.30
C HIS A 10 11.80 10.30 7.82
N MET A 11 12.43 11.09 6.95
CA MET A 11 12.40 10.85 5.51
C MET A 11 13.81 10.60 5.00
N THR A 12 13.92 9.70 4.04
CA THR A 12 15.16 9.39 3.34
C THR A 12 15.12 9.99 1.94
N TRP A 13 16.26 10.57 1.51
CA TRP A 13 16.43 11.02 0.13
C TRP A 13 16.60 9.83 -0.81
N ILE A 14 15.75 9.74 -1.80
CA ILE A 14 15.83 8.77 -2.89
C ILE A 14 16.41 9.50 -4.11
N PRO A 15 17.62 9.14 -4.55
CA PRO A 15 18.22 9.77 -5.72
C PRO A 15 17.41 9.41 -6.97
N GLY A 16 17.20 10.38 -7.87
CA GLY A 16 16.57 10.10 -9.13
C GLY A 16 17.35 9.10 -9.98
N GLY A 17 16.69 8.48 -10.95
CA GLY A 17 17.32 7.49 -11.83
C GLY A 17 16.36 6.82 -12.77
N THR A 18 16.91 5.99 -13.65
CA THR A 18 16.16 5.16 -14.59
C THR A 18 16.23 3.70 -14.15
N PHE A 19 15.10 3.00 -14.20
CA PHE A 19 14.98 1.59 -13.80
C PHE A 19 14.02 0.84 -14.71
N ALA A 20 14.06 -0.48 -14.67
CA ALA A 20 13.10 -1.36 -15.32
C ALA A 20 11.86 -1.55 -14.43
N MET A 21 10.79 -0.81 -14.73
CA MET A 21 9.52 -0.90 -14.00
C MET A 21 8.71 -2.12 -14.43
N GLY A 22 8.10 -2.81 -13.47
CA GLY A 22 7.25 -3.97 -13.70
C GLY A 22 7.96 -5.30 -13.62
N SER A 23 7.25 -6.37 -14.00
CA SER A 23 7.76 -7.75 -14.03
C SER A 23 7.07 -8.56 -15.13
N ALA A 24 7.81 -9.43 -15.80
CA ALA A 24 7.26 -10.40 -16.77
C ALA A 24 6.96 -11.76 -16.15
N GLY A 25 7.46 -12.05 -14.95
CA GLY A 25 7.47 -13.38 -14.34
C GLY A 25 6.23 -13.72 -13.49
N PHE A 26 5.40 -12.73 -13.15
CA PHE A 26 4.31 -12.92 -12.18
C PHE A 26 2.95 -12.53 -12.77
N TYR A 27 2.33 -11.47 -12.30
CA TYR A 27 0.96 -11.11 -12.67
C TYR A 27 0.87 -10.33 -13.98
N PRO A 28 -0.23 -10.50 -14.75
CA PRO A 28 -0.42 -9.79 -16.03
C PRO A 28 -0.41 -8.27 -15.91
N GLU A 29 -0.90 -7.73 -14.80
CA GLU A 29 -0.97 -6.29 -14.54
C GLU A 29 0.41 -5.65 -14.33
N GLU A 30 1.44 -6.43 -14.02
CA GLU A 30 2.82 -5.97 -13.86
C GLU A 30 3.54 -5.77 -15.19
N ARG A 31 2.91 -6.12 -16.31
CA ARG A 31 3.50 -6.11 -17.67
C ARG A 31 3.06 -4.89 -18.47
N PRO A 32 3.86 -4.50 -19.49
CA PRO A 32 5.20 -4.97 -19.80
C PRO A 32 6.26 -4.41 -18.85
N VAL A 33 7.41 -5.07 -18.75
CA VAL A 33 8.62 -4.43 -18.19
C VAL A 33 9.07 -3.33 -19.16
N HIS A 34 9.30 -2.15 -18.62
CA HIS A 34 9.67 -0.98 -19.45
C HIS A 34 10.54 -0.01 -18.65
N PRO A 35 11.43 0.74 -19.33
CA PRO A 35 12.24 1.73 -18.64
C PRO A 35 11.39 2.91 -18.18
N VAL A 36 11.66 3.41 -16.98
CA VAL A 36 11.05 4.61 -16.39
C VAL A 36 12.14 5.42 -15.72
N THR A 37 12.09 6.74 -15.87
CA THR A 37 12.95 7.68 -15.15
C THR A 37 12.13 8.44 -14.12
N VAL A 38 12.65 8.56 -12.90
CA VAL A 38 12.09 9.38 -11.83
C VAL A 38 13.11 10.41 -11.35
N ASP A 39 12.65 11.60 -11.01
CA ASP A 39 13.47 12.59 -10.31
C ASP A 39 13.73 12.15 -8.87
N GLY A 40 14.71 12.79 -8.21
CA GLY A 40 14.92 12.55 -6.79
C GLY A 40 13.80 13.13 -5.93
N PHE A 41 13.52 12.49 -4.81
CA PHE A 41 12.48 12.87 -3.86
C PHE A 41 12.81 12.36 -2.45
N TRP A 42 12.18 12.96 -1.46
CA TRP A 42 12.19 12.46 -0.09
C TRP A 42 11.01 11.49 0.12
N MET A 43 11.24 10.37 0.76
CA MET A 43 10.20 9.39 1.11
C MET A 43 10.26 9.08 2.60
N ASP A 44 9.09 8.92 3.25
CA ASP A 44 8.99 8.43 4.62
C ASP A 44 9.73 7.09 4.76
N GLU A 45 10.57 6.97 5.79
CA GLU A 45 11.36 5.74 6.04
C GLU A 45 10.47 4.51 6.23
N HIS A 46 9.24 4.69 6.71
CA HIS A 46 8.26 3.65 7.01
C HIS A 46 6.83 4.10 6.68
N PRO A 47 5.86 3.17 6.59
CA PRO A 47 4.44 3.53 6.49
C PRO A 47 3.99 4.41 7.67
N VAL A 48 3.05 5.32 7.42
CA VAL A 48 2.47 6.16 8.48
C VAL A 48 1.92 5.30 9.59
N THR A 49 2.34 5.58 10.82
CA THR A 49 1.98 4.79 12.00
C THR A 49 0.65 5.26 12.62
N VAL A 50 0.02 4.38 13.41
CA VAL A 50 -1.16 4.72 14.23
C VAL A 50 -0.88 5.95 15.11
N GLY A 51 0.32 6.06 15.70
CA GLY A 51 0.69 7.21 16.52
C GLY A 51 0.77 8.51 15.74
N GLU A 52 1.25 8.48 14.50
CA GLU A 52 1.31 9.64 13.60
C GLU A 52 -0.07 10.04 13.12
N PHE A 53 -0.88 9.09 12.68
CA PHE A 53 -2.24 9.32 12.23
C PHE A 53 -3.13 9.87 13.37
N ARG A 54 -2.93 9.38 14.59
CA ARG A 54 -3.61 9.91 15.79
C ARG A 54 -3.31 11.39 16.01
N ARG A 55 -2.06 11.85 15.78
CA ARG A 55 -1.72 13.29 15.88
C ARG A 55 -2.45 14.12 14.83
N PHE A 56 -2.54 13.62 13.60
CA PHE A 56 -3.32 14.27 12.53
C PHE A 56 -4.79 14.45 12.95
N VAL A 57 -5.43 13.35 13.35
CA VAL A 57 -6.84 13.40 13.76
C VAL A 57 -7.05 14.29 14.98
N ALA A 58 -6.14 14.26 15.96
CA ALA A 58 -6.23 15.15 17.13
C ALA A 58 -6.10 16.64 16.78
N ALA A 59 -5.29 16.96 15.76
CA ALA A 59 -5.07 18.34 15.32
C ALA A 59 -6.19 18.89 14.42
N THR A 60 -6.92 18.01 13.71
CA THR A 60 -7.85 18.43 12.65
C THR A 60 -9.31 18.07 12.94
N GLY A 61 -9.57 17.11 13.83
CA GLY A 61 -10.89 16.52 14.00
C GLY A 61 -11.34 15.65 12.82
N TYR A 62 -10.40 15.19 11.97
CA TYR A 62 -10.71 14.44 10.75
C TYR A 62 -11.47 13.15 11.04
N GLU A 63 -12.54 12.92 10.29
CA GLU A 63 -13.30 11.66 10.26
C GLU A 63 -12.94 10.86 8.99
N THR A 64 -12.44 9.63 9.18
CA THR A 64 -12.06 8.77 8.06
C THR A 64 -13.28 8.24 7.31
N VAL A 65 -13.05 7.76 6.08
CA VAL A 65 -14.11 7.12 5.26
C VAL A 65 -14.79 5.99 6.03
N ALA A 66 -14.03 5.17 6.75
CA ALA A 66 -14.57 4.09 7.59
C ALA A 66 -15.46 4.56 8.75
N GLN A 67 -15.39 5.84 9.13
CA GLN A 67 -16.21 6.45 10.20
C GLN A 67 -17.48 7.13 9.67
N ARG A 68 -17.65 7.17 8.36
CA ARG A 68 -18.81 7.78 7.67
C ARG A 68 -19.72 6.70 7.07
N PRO A 69 -21.04 6.92 6.99
CA PRO A 69 -21.94 6.03 6.25
C PRO A 69 -21.53 5.96 4.78
N LEU A 70 -21.69 4.77 4.15
CA LEU A 70 -21.51 4.61 2.72
C LEU A 70 -22.65 5.29 1.97
N ASP A 71 -22.37 5.88 0.81
CA ASP A 71 -23.41 6.44 -0.05
C ASP A 71 -24.19 5.29 -0.75
N PRO A 72 -25.51 5.19 -0.57
CA PRO A 72 -26.31 4.17 -1.25
C PRO A 72 -26.23 4.25 -2.79
N ALA A 73 -25.96 5.41 -3.36
CA ALA A 73 -25.78 5.58 -4.78
C ALA A 73 -24.56 4.86 -5.33
N ASP A 74 -23.52 4.71 -4.51
CA ASP A 74 -22.29 3.99 -4.86
C ASP A 74 -22.43 2.47 -4.69
N TYR A 75 -23.46 2.01 -3.97
CA TYR A 75 -23.68 0.60 -3.65
C TYR A 75 -25.14 0.18 -3.82
N PRO A 76 -25.72 0.28 -5.04
CA PRO A 76 -27.15 0.07 -5.28
C PRO A 76 -27.62 -1.37 -4.95
N ASP A 77 -26.69 -2.34 -5.02
CA ASP A 77 -26.99 -3.76 -4.76
C ASP A 77 -26.60 -4.21 -3.35
N ALA A 78 -26.13 -3.28 -2.49
CA ALA A 78 -25.73 -3.64 -1.13
C ALA A 78 -26.94 -3.77 -0.20
N ASP A 79 -26.83 -4.65 0.79
CA ASP A 79 -27.78 -4.68 1.91
C ASP A 79 -27.73 -3.31 2.63
N PRO A 80 -28.87 -2.59 2.74
CA PRO A 80 -28.92 -1.30 3.44
C PRO A 80 -28.39 -1.35 4.89
N ALA A 81 -28.46 -2.50 5.54
CA ALA A 81 -27.90 -2.69 6.88
C ALA A 81 -26.37 -2.62 6.93
N LEU A 82 -25.70 -2.76 5.78
CA LEU A 82 -24.23 -2.66 5.65
C LEU A 82 -23.77 -1.25 5.19
N LEU A 83 -24.70 -0.34 4.88
CA LEU A 83 -24.37 1.04 4.50
C LEU A 83 -24.13 1.95 5.72
N VAL A 84 -23.59 1.38 6.78
CA VAL A 84 -23.23 2.05 8.04
C VAL A 84 -21.71 2.22 8.12
N PRO A 85 -21.18 3.13 8.96
CA PRO A 85 -19.74 3.23 9.18
C PRO A 85 -19.10 1.88 9.50
N GLY A 86 -17.99 1.57 8.86
CA GLY A 86 -17.28 0.31 9.05
C GLY A 86 -16.20 0.09 7.99
N SER A 87 -15.57 -1.05 8.02
CA SER A 87 -14.54 -1.43 7.05
C SER A 87 -14.40 -2.95 6.91
N LEU A 88 -13.62 -3.38 5.92
CA LEU A 88 -13.33 -4.79 5.70
C LEU A 88 -12.26 -5.28 6.69
N VAL A 89 -12.61 -6.33 7.42
CA VAL A 89 -11.75 -7.00 8.40
C VAL A 89 -11.44 -8.41 7.95
N PHE A 90 -10.17 -8.78 8.00
CA PHE A 90 -9.73 -10.14 7.75
C PHE A 90 -10.07 -11.04 8.94
N HIS A 91 -10.59 -12.23 8.62
CA HIS A 91 -10.86 -13.30 9.60
C HIS A 91 -10.13 -14.57 9.18
N ARG A 92 -9.23 -15.04 10.05
CA ARG A 92 -8.59 -16.34 9.86
C ARG A 92 -9.65 -17.43 9.92
N THR A 93 -9.74 -18.28 8.90
CA THR A 93 -10.69 -19.39 8.85
C THR A 93 -10.22 -20.56 9.72
N LYS A 94 -11.13 -21.47 10.09
CA LYS A 94 -10.81 -22.65 10.91
C LYS A 94 -10.15 -23.78 10.12
N GLY A 95 -10.21 -23.72 8.80
CA GLY A 95 -9.68 -24.72 7.88
C GLY A 95 -9.67 -24.17 6.44
N PRO A 96 -9.27 -25.00 5.47
CA PRO A 96 -9.25 -24.63 4.07
C PRO A 96 -10.62 -24.18 3.56
N VAL A 97 -10.64 -23.16 2.70
CA VAL A 97 -11.84 -22.62 2.05
C VAL A 97 -11.59 -22.41 0.56
N ASP A 98 -12.65 -22.18 -0.22
CA ASP A 98 -12.51 -21.81 -1.63
C ASP A 98 -11.89 -20.42 -1.77
N LEU A 99 -10.65 -20.36 -2.27
CA LEU A 99 -9.89 -19.12 -2.44
C LEU A 99 -10.39 -18.23 -3.58
N ARG A 100 -11.39 -18.65 -4.36
CA ARG A 100 -12.02 -17.83 -5.40
C ARG A 100 -13.08 -16.88 -4.83
N ASP A 101 -13.55 -17.16 -3.62
CA ASP A 101 -14.52 -16.31 -2.92
C ASP A 101 -13.88 -15.66 -1.68
N TYR A 102 -13.44 -14.41 -1.85
CA TYR A 102 -12.80 -13.64 -0.78
C TYR A 102 -13.70 -13.42 0.45
N ARG A 103 -15.03 -13.54 0.34
CA ARG A 103 -15.99 -13.42 1.44
C ARG A 103 -15.80 -14.50 2.49
N ASN A 104 -15.10 -15.58 2.17
CA ASN A 104 -14.76 -16.62 3.14
C ASN A 104 -13.81 -16.14 4.26
N TRP A 105 -13.04 -15.07 4.05
CA TRP A 105 -12.08 -14.52 5.02
C TRP A 105 -12.12 -12.99 5.15
N TRP A 106 -12.94 -12.31 4.36
CA TRP A 106 -13.22 -10.89 4.53
C TRP A 106 -14.67 -10.68 4.94
N ALA A 107 -14.88 -9.85 5.96
CA ALA A 107 -16.21 -9.38 6.33
C ALA A 107 -16.22 -7.86 6.48
N TYR A 108 -17.31 -7.22 6.04
CA TYR A 108 -17.57 -5.85 6.42
C TYR A 108 -18.03 -5.83 7.87
N VAL A 109 -17.30 -5.12 8.71
CA VAL A 109 -17.58 -5.04 10.15
C VAL A 109 -18.01 -3.63 10.51
N PRO A 110 -19.28 -3.42 10.86
CA PRO A 110 -19.78 -2.15 11.36
C PRO A 110 -18.95 -1.64 12.54
N GLY A 111 -18.56 -0.37 12.50
CA GLY A 111 -17.74 0.27 13.52
C GLY A 111 -16.27 -0.14 13.53
N ALA A 112 -15.79 -0.93 12.56
CA ALA A 112 -14.35 -1.13 12.37
C ALA A 112 -13.73 0.08 11.70
N ASP A 113 -12.69 0.63 12.30
CA ASP A 113 -11.93 1.79 11.83
C ASP A 113 -10.46 1.71 12.33
N TRP A 114 -9.68 2.73 12.06
CA TRP A 114 -8.28 2.80 12.50
C TRP A 114 -8.10 2.79 14.03
N ARG A 115 -9.13 3.15 14.82
CA ARG A 115 -9.13 3.08 16.30
C ARG A 115 -9.62 1.73 16.80
N HIS A 116 -10.53 1.10 16.05
CA HIS A 116 -11.23 -0.13 16.39
C HIS A 116 -11.02 -1.17 15.28
N PRO A 117 -9.78 -1.70 15.12
CA PRO A 117 -9.39 -2.47 13.91
C PRO A 117 -10.14 -3.81 13.75
N SER A 118 -10.83 -4.30 14.76
CA SER A 118 -11.68 -5.49 14.67
C SER A 118 -13.15 -5.18 15.03
N GLY A 119 -13.54 -3.92 14.96
CA GLY A 119 -14.88 -3.45 15.32
C GLY A 119 -14.98 -2.89 16.75
N PRO A 120 -16.19 -2.51 17.23
CA PRO A 120 -16.42 -1.71 18.44
C PRO A 120 -15.83 -2.24 19.73
N GLY A 121 -15.60 -3.55 19.85
CA GLY A 121 -14.99 -4.18 21.03
C GLY A 121 -13.47 -4.16 21.04
N SER A 122 -12.83 -3.66 19.97
CA SER A 122 -11.38 -3.61 19.85
C SER A 122 -10.83 -2.21 20.08
N ASN A 123 -9.53 -2.10 20.27
CA ASN A 123 -8.84 -0.82 20.35
C ASN A 123 -7.41 -0.93 19.83
N GLY A 124 -6.85 0.21 19.41
CA GLY A 124 -5.48 0.30 18.91
C GLY A 124 -4.39 0.51 19.98
N ARG A 125 -4.65 0.21 21.26
CA ARG A 125 -3.66 0.38 22.35
C ARG A 125 -2.46 -0.55 22.13
N GLY A 126 -1.26 -0.01 22.32
CA GLY A 126 -0.02 -0.75 22.10
C GLY A 126 0.38 -0.88 20.63
N ARG A 127 -0.39 -0.30 19.69
CA ARG A 127 -0.10 -0.31 18.25
C ARG A 127 0.41 1.03 17.72
N GLU A 128 0.87 1.91 18.58
CA GLU A 128 1.36 3.25 18.20
C GLU A 128 2.44 3.22 17.13
N ARG A 129 3.27 2.18 17.12
CA ARG A 129 4.35 1.95 16.14
C ARG A 129 3.94 1.04 14.97
N HIS A 130 2.72 0.52 14.93
CA HIS A 130 2.23 -0.24 13.77
C HIS A 130 1.77 0.71 12.67
N PRO A 131 1.79 0.31 11.40
CA PRO A 131 1.15 1.05 10.34
C PRO A 131 -0.32 1.32 10.66
N VAL A 132 -0.80 2.51 10.34
CA VAL A 132 -2.24 2.77 10.35
C VAL A 132 -2.90 1.95 9.25
N THR A 133 -4.04 1.35 9.56
CA THR A 133 -4.89 0.60 8.64
C THR A 133 -6.33 1.11 8.71
N HIS A 134 -7.23 0.55 7.90
CA HIS A 134 -8.62 1.03 7.78
C HIS A 134 -8.70 2.48 7.30
N VAL A 135 -7.80 2.85 6.39
CA VAL A 135 -7.73 4.16 5.76
C VAL A 135 -7.95 4.02 4.26
N ALA A 136 -8.90 4.78 3.73
CA ALA A 136 -9.16 4.89 2.30
C ALA A 136 -8.17 5.86 1.64
N TYR A 137 -8.23 5.97 0.31
CA TYR A 137 -7.35 6.89 -0.43
C TYR A 137 -7.51 8.35 0.01
N GLU A 138 -8.75 8.79 0.25
CA GLU A 138 -9.05 10.14 0.73
C GLU A 138 -8.37 10.44 2.07
N ASP A 139 -8.39 9.48 2.99
CA ASP A 139 -7.79 9.60 4.32
C ASP A 139 -6.27 9.76 4.22
N ALA A 140 -5.65 8.95 3.36
CA ALA A 140 -4.21 9.00 3.09
C ALA A 140 -3.80 10.35 2.47
N ALA A 141 -4.58 10.84 1.50
CA ALA A 141 -4.35 12.13 0.85
C ALA A 141 -4.54 13.31 1.81
N ALA A 142 -5.57 13.25 2.67
CA ALA A 142 -5.83 14.27 3.69
C ALA A 142 -4.68 14.36 4.72
N TYR A 143 -4.19 13.19 5.19
CA TYR A 143 -3.01 13.16 6.05
C TYR A 143 -1.78 13.76 5.36
N ALA A 144 -1.50 13.36 4.11
CA ALA A 144 -0.35 13.84 3.37
C ALA A 144 -0.41 15.37 3.21
N ALA A 145 -1.56 15.92 2.83
CA ALA A 145 -1.77 17.37 2.70
C ALA A 145 -1.56 18.11 4.03
N TRP A 146 -2.11 17.57 5.15
CA TRP A 146 -1.91 18.14 6.48
C TRP A 146 -0.43 18.16 6.88
N ALA A 147 0.31 17.08 6.56
CA ALA A 147 1.73 16.98 6.86
C ALA A 147 2.62 17.83 5.93
N GLY A 148 2.05 18.51 4.94
CA GLY A 148 2.79 19.24 3.90
C GLY A 148 3.55 18.30 2.95
N LYS A 149 3.06 17.08 2.78
CA LYS A 149 3.60 16.00 1.96
C LYS A 149 2.63 15.63 0.83
N ASP A 150 2.95 14.60 0.07
CA ASP A 150 2.09 14.01 -0.98
C ASP A 150 2.18 12.48 -0.94
N LEU A 151 1.30 11.79 -1.65
CA LEU A 151 1.46 10.36 -1.91
C LEU A 151 2.41 10.16 -3.08
N SER A 152 3.17 9.07 -3.06
CA SER A 152 4.06 8.70 -4.17
C SER A 152 3.26 8.37 -5.43
N THR A 153 3.85 8.58 -6.60
CA THR A 153 3.41 7.90 -7.81
C THR A 153 3.75 6.41 -7.71
N GLU A 154 3.12 5.59 -8.54
CA GLU A 154 3.46 4.17 -8.63
C GLU A 154 4.94 3.97 -9.00
N ALA A 155 5.44 4.77 -9.94
CA ALA A 155 6.83 4.71 -10.38
C ALA A 155 7.82 5.10 -9.28
N GLU A 156 7.56 6.19 -8.55
CA GLU A 156 8.37 6.61 -7.40
C GLU A 156 8.39 5.52 -6.32
N TRP A 157 7.22 4.94 -6.03
CA TRP A 157 7.10 3.89 -5.02
C TRP A 157 7.92 2.65 -5.41
N GLU A 158 7.77 2.17 -6.66
CA GLU A 158 8.49 0.97 -7.12
C GLU A 158 9.99 1.20 -7.19
N TYR A 159 10.44 2.36 -7.69
CA TYR A 159 11.85 2.74 -7.70
C TYR A 159 12.46 2.72 -6.30
N ALA A 160 11.77 3.36 -5.34
CA ALA A 160 12.20 3.39 -3.95
C ALA A 160 12.23 1.99 -3.32
N ALA A 161 11.20 1.15 -3.59
CA ALA A 161 11.12 -0.20 -3.07
C ALA A 161 12.24 -1.11 -3.57
N ARG A 162 12.70 -0.91 -4.81
CA ARG A 162 13.83 -1.68 -5.36
C ARG A 162 15.16 -1.40 -4.64
N GLY A 163 15.31 -0.27 -3.97
CA GLY A 163 16.50 0.02 -3.16
C GLY A 163 17.82 -0.05 -3.93
N GLY A 164 17.81 0.24 -5.25
CA GLY A 164 18.96 0.12 -6.13
C GLY A 164 19.16 -1.29 -6.74
N LEU A 165 18.33 -2.28 -6.41
CA LEU A 165 18.37 -3.63 -6.98
C LEU A 165 17.43 -3.71 -8.20
N ASP A 166 17.91 -3.24 -9.36
CA ASP A 166 17.11 -3.28 -10.58
C ASP A 166 16.90 -4.73 -11.05
N GLY A 167 15.63 -5.05 -11.38
CA GLY A 167 15.23 -6.38 -11.84
C GLY A 167 15.10 -7.47 -10.77
N ALA A 168 15.54 -7.25 -9.55
CA ALA A 168 15.40 -8.24 -8.46
C ALA A 168 13.92 -8.56 -8.15
N VAL A 169 13.66 -9.78 -7.72
CA VAL A 169 12.31 -10.27 -7.39
C VAL A 169 11.76 -9.54 -6.16
N TYR A 170 12.56 -9.44 -5.09
CA TYR A 170 12.19 -8.81 -3.82
C TYR A 170 12.99 -7.53 -3.59
N ALA A 171 12.57 -6.74 -2.63
CA ALA A 171 13.27 -5.52 -2.20
C ALA A 171 14.68 -5.76 -1.63
N TRP A 172 15.04 -7.02 -1.39
CA TRP A 172 16.31 -7.49 -0.82
C TRP A 172 17.09 -8.48 -1.71
N GLY A 173 16.62 -8.79 -2.91
CA GLY A 173 17.26 -9.72 -3.87
C GLY A 173 16.29 -10.75 -4.43
N ASP A 174 16.79 -11.93 -4.79
CA ASP A 174 16.01 -12.95 -5.50
C ASP A 174 15.58 -14.11 -4.60
N GLU A 175 16.16 -14.25 -3.42
CA GLU A 175 15.81 -15.28 -2.46
C GLU A 175 14.78 -14.80 -1.45
N PHE A 176 13.66 -15.53 -1.28
CA PHE A 176 12.57 -15.14 -0.37
C PHE A 176 13.03 -15.00 1.08
N ALA A 177 13.79 -15.98 1.57
CA ALA A 177 14.28 -16.00 2.94
C ALA A 177 15.78 -16.34 2.96
N PRO A 178 16.67 -15.39 2.66
CA PRO A 178 18.10 -15.63 2.58
C PRO A 178 18.65 -16.14 3.92
N GLY A 179 19.30 -17.31 3.85
CA GLY A 179 19.78 -17.99 5.05
C GLY A 179 18.69 -18.40 6.05
N GLY A 180 17.44 -18.53 5.59
CA GLY A 180 16.29 -18.86 6.43
C GLY A 180 15.70 -17.67 7.20
N ARG A 181 16.22 -16.44 6.98
CA ARG A 181 15.74 -15.23 7.64
C ARG A 181 14.57 -14.59 6.89
N MET A 182 13.45 -14.38 7.58
CA MET A 182 12.35 -13.60 7.03
C MET A 182 12.76 -12.13 6.88
N MET A 183 12.49 -11.57 5.70
CA MET A 183 12.89 -10.22 5.33
C MET A 183 11.74 -9.21 5.32
N ALA A 184 10.51 -9.70 5.48
CA ALA A 184 9.29 -8.91 5.51
C ALA A 184 8.21 -9.65 6.32
N ASN A 185 7.24 -8.90 6.84
CA ASN A 185 6.05 -9.46 7.46
C ASN A 185 5.08 -9.95 6.37
N THR A 186 4.94 -11.25 6.24
CA THR A 186 4.09 -11.92 5.24
C THR A 186 3.39 -13.13 5.88
N TRP A 187 2.46 -13.74 5.19
CA TRP A 187 1.79 -14.95 5.66
C TRP A 187 2.67 -16.19 5.39
N GLN A 188 2.93 -17.00 6.41
CA GLN A 188 3.67 -18.24 6.29
C GLN A 188 2.76 -19.44 6.58
N GLY A 189 2.62 -20.33 5.62
CA GLY A 189 1.76 -21.50 5.69
C GLY A 189 0.57 -21.44 4.75
N GLN A 190 -0.52 -22.10 5.09
CA GLN A 190 -1.68 -22.25 4.22
C GLN A 190 -2.70 -21.13 4.47
N PHE A 191 -2.76 -20.19 3.54
CA PHE A 191 -3.75 -19.10 3.59
C PHE A 191 -5.18 -19.64 3.33
N PRO A 192 -6.22 -19.15 4.01
CA PRO A 192 -6.25 -18.14 5.09
C PRO A 192 -6.42 -18.75 6.50
N TRP A 193 -6.08 -20.02 6.70
CA TRP A 193 -6.40 -20.75 7.93
C TRP A 193 -5.17 -21.10 8.80
N GLN A 194 -3.99 -21.27 8.20
CA GLN A 194 -2.78 -21.60 8.93
C GLN A 194 -1.73 -20.51 8.70
N ASN A 195 -1.42 -19.74 9.74
CA ASN A 195 -0.25 -18.89 9.77
C ASN A 195 0.75 -19.47 10.78
N LEU A 196 1.94 -19.81 10.31
CA LEU A 196 3.02 -20.38 11.12
C LEU A 196 3.76 -19.31 11.93
N MET A 197 3.59 -18.03 11.59
CA MET A 197 4.22 -16.89 12.26
C MET A 197 5.73 -17.02 12.41
N THR A 198 6.40 -17.57 11.38
CA THR A 198 7.87 -17.74 11.40
C THR A 198 8.60 -16.39 11.33
N ASP A 199 7.92 -15.34 10.93
CA ASP A 199 8.38 -13.95 10.98
C ASP A 199 8.12 -13.27 12.34
N GLY A 200 7.40 -13.93 13.27
CA GLY A 200 7.08 -13.47 14.62
C GLY A 200 5.74 -12.74 14.75
N TYR A 201 4.95 -12.59 13.68
CA TYR A 201 3.73 -11.77 13.70
C TYR A 201 2.51 -12.50 13.11
N GLU A 202 1.36 -12.34 13.76
CA GLU A 202 0.08 -12.84 13.24
C GLU A 202 -0.60 -11.81 12.30
N GLY A 203 -0.48 -10.54 12.62
CA GLY A 203 -1.05 -9.40 11.89
C GLY A 203 0.05 -8.42 11.48
N THR A 204 -0.24 -7.12 11.52
CA THR A 204 0.79 -6.09 11.27
C THR A 204 1.90 -6.17 12.32
N SER A 205 3.11 -5.79 11.94
CA SER A 205 4.26 -5.61 12.85
C SER A 205 4.53 -4.13 13.14
N PRO A 206 5.21 -3.79 14.23
CA PRO A 206 5.77 -2.45 14.39
C PRO A 206 6.68 -2.10 13.22
N VAL A 207 6.62 -0.86 12.73
CA VAL A 207 7.49 -0.44 11.63
C VAL A 207 8.96 -0.61 11.97
N GLY A 208 9.75 -1.04 10.96
CA GLY A 208 11.17 -1.31 11.12
C GLY A 208 11.50 -2.62 11.85
N SER A 209 10.55 -3.55 11.94
CA SER A 209 10.82 -4.89 12.49
C SER A 209 11.69 -5.74 11.58
N PHE A 210 11.79 -5.39 10.31
CA PHE A 210 12.56 -6.08 9.28
C PHE A 210 13.66 -5.17 8.71
N PRO A 211 14.68 -5.74 8.03
CA PRO A 211 15.78 -4.96 7.48
C PRO A 211 15.33 -3.90 6.47
N ALA A 212 16.01 -2.77 6.48
CA ALA A 212 15.85 -1.75 5.46
C ALA A 212 16.39 -2.23 4.09
N ASN A 213 15.83 -1.70 3.01
CA ASN A 213 16.38 -1.87 1.66
C ASN A 213 17.63 -0.99 1.44
N GLY A 214 18.21 -1.02 0.25
CA GLY A 214 19.43 -0.29 -0.08
C GLY A 214 19.33 1.23 0.00
N TYR A 215 18.13 1.80 0.07
CA TYR A 215 17.90 3.23 0.31
C TYR A 215 17.58 3.56 1.78
N GLY A 216 17.60 2.59 2.68
CA GLY A 216 17.28 2.79 4.09
C GLY A 216 15.80 2.78 4.42
N LEU A 217 14.94 2.41 3.46
CA LEU A 217 13.50 2.31 3.67
C LEU A 217 13.13 0.95 4.27
N VAL A 218 12.24 0.94 5.27
CA VAL A 218 11.73 -0.27 5.90
C VAL A 218 10.29 -0.54 5.49
N ASP A 219 9.88 -1.82 5.58
CA ASP A 219 8.50 -2.28 5.31
C ASP A 219 7.98 -1.88 3.91
N MET A 220 8.87 -1.77 2.91
CA MET A 220 8.44 -1.48 1.53
C MET A 220 7.61 -2.62 0.93
N THR A 221 7.76 -3.84 1.44
CA THR A 221 6.97 -4.99 1.03
C THR A 221 6.54 -5.80 2.25
N GLY A 222 5.34 -6.41 2.18
CA GLY A 222 4.70 -7.02 3.35
C GLY A 222 4.09 -5.98 4.30
N ASN A 223 3.79 -6.37 5.52
CA ASN A 223 3.15 -5.59 6.57
C ASN A 223 1.78 -5.04 6.14
N VAL A 224 1.72 -3.93 5.39
CA VAL A 224 0.50 -3.36 4.81
C VAL A 224 0.69 -3.00 3.35
N TRP A 225 -0.38 -3.12 2.56
CA TRP A 225 -0.48 -2.46 1.27
C TRP A 225 -0.37 -0.95 1.44
N GLU A 226 0.15 -0.25 0.44
CA GLU A 226 0.30 1.19 0.47
C GLU A 226 -0.38 1.87 -0.71
N TRP A 227 -1.22 2.87 -0.42
CA TRP A 227 -1.82 3.74 -1.41
C TRP A 227 -0.76 4.52 -2.18
N THR A 228 -0.93 4.56 -3.51
CA THR A 228 -0.23 5.51 -4.38
C THR A 228 -1.23 6.44 -5.06
N ARG A 229 -0.75 7.53 -5.65
CA ARG A 229 -1.63 8.52 -6.26
C ARG A 229 -2.14 8.17 -7.66
N ASP A 230 -1.55 7.16 -8.34
CA ASP A 230 -1.91 6.82 -9.70
C ASP A 230 -3.23 6.03 -9.77
N TYR A 231 -4.05 6.32 -10.78
CA TYR A 231 -5.16 5.46 -11.10
C TYR A 231 -4.68 4.14 -11.72
N PHE A 232 -5.32 3.06 -11.34
CA PHE A 232 -4.94 1.72 -11.76
C PHE A 232 -5.37 1.47 -13.22
N THR A 233 -4.44 0.94 -14.00
CA THR A 233 -4.70 0.38 -15.33
C THR A 233 -4.39 -1.11 -15.34
N PRO A 234 -5.13 -1.95 -16.11
CA PRO A 234 -4.91 -3.40 -16.14
C PRO A 234 -3.52 -3.84 -16.60
N ARG A 235 -2.77 -2.93 -17.23
CA ARG A 235 -1.38 -3.12 -17.67
C ARG A 235 -0.66 -1.77 -17.67
N HIS A 236 0.65 -1.80 -17.55
CA HIS A 236 1.46 -0.63 -17.85
C HIS A 236 1.25 -0.19 -19.29
N ALA A 237 1.29 1.12 -19.53
CA ALA A 237 1.31 1.64 -20.89
C ALA A 237 2.53 1.04 -21.64
N ARG A 238 2.31 0.59 -22.89
CA ARG A 238 3.45 0.27 -23.75
C ARG A 238 4.24 1.56 -23.93
N ALA A 239 5.56 1.47 -23.79
CA ALA A 239 6.41 2.54 -24.27
C ALA A 239 5.98 2.83 -25.73
N THR A 240 5.60 4.07 -26.01
CA THR A 240 5.35 4.50 -27.39
C THR A 240 6.58 4.18 -28.22
N ASP A 241 6.43 3.82 -29.50
CA ASP A 241 7.45 3.28 -30.41
C ASP A 241 8.76 4.11 -30.59
N SER A 242 8.96 5.16 -29.83
CA SER A 242 10.24 5.84 -29.72
C SER A 242 11.07 5.17 -28.61
N ALA A 243 11.82 4.15 -29.01
CA ALA A 243 12.73 3.39 -28.15
C ALA A 243 13.89 4.22 -27.53
N CYS A 244 13.91 5.53 -27.70
CA CYS A 244 15.01 6.38 -27.25
C CYS A 244 14.75 7.14 -25.93
N CYS A 245 13.51 7.16 -25.38
CA CYS A 245 13.23 7.97 -24.18
C CYS A 245 12.36 7.19 -23.19
N ALA A 246 12.92 6.83 -22.05
CA ALA A 246 12.14 6.35 -20.92
C ALA A 246 11.12 7.43 -20.50
N PRO A 247 9.84 7.08 -20.25
CA PRO A 247 8.90 8.01 -19.65
C PRO A 247 9.49 8.63 -18.38
N HIS A 248 9.41 9.95 -18.28
CA HIS A 248 9.97 10.69 -17.16
C HIS A 248 8.85 11.10 -16.21
N ASN A 249 8.94 10.72 -14.93
CA ASN A 249 7.93 10.94 -13.89
C ASN A 249 6.51 10.57 -14.37
N PRO A 250 6.28 9.35 -14.90
CA PRO A 250 4.98 8.99 -15.44
C PRO A 250 3.90 9.06 -14.35
N ARG A 251 2.70 9.49 -14.77
CA ARG A 251 1.52 9.61 -13.91
C ARG A 251 0.26 9.20 -14.64
N ILE A 252 -0.68 8.64 -13.89
CA ILE A 252 -2.02 8.35 -14.38
C ILE A 252 -3.02 9.11 -13.51
N ASP A 253 -3.31 10.36 -13.88
CA ASP A 253 -4.14 11.29 -13.10
C ASP A 253 -5.64 11.23 -13.46
N SER A 254 -6.01 10.54 -14.54
CA SER A 254 -7.41 10.47 -14.98
C SER A 254 -8.14 9.26 -14.37
N PRO A 255 -9.25 9.46 -13.64
CA PRO A 255 -10.08 8.36 -13.14
C PRO A 255 -10.63 7.47 -14.26
N ALA A 256 -10.87 8.02 -15.45
CA ALA A 256 -11.35 7.26 -16.61
C ALA A 256 -10.34 6.19 -17.07
N ALA A 257 -9.05 6.33 -16.73
CA ALA A 257 -8.03 5.34 -17.04
C ALA A 257 -8.19 4.05 -16.22
N SER A 258 -8.85 4.11 -15.07
CA SER A 258 -9.00 2.94 -14.20
C SER A 258 -9.98 1.88 -14.75
N GLY A 259 -10.77 2.23 -15.77
CA GLY A 259 -11.73 1.31 -16.36
C GLY A 259 -12.88 0.92 -15.43
N ILE A 260 -13.73 0.02 -15.91
CA ILE A 260 -14.83 -0.56 -15.13
C ILE A 260 -14.41 -1.98 -14.70
N PHE A 261 -14.49 -2.26 -13.42
CA PHE A 261 -14.18 -3.58 -12.86
C PHE A 261 -15.49 -4.26 -12.42
N PRO A 262 -15.65 -5.58 -12.64
CA PRO A 262 -16.87 -6.27 -12.22
C PRO A 262 -16.95 -6.36 -10.69
N GLY A 263 -18.15 -6.18 -10.14
CA GLY A 263 -18.43 -6.34 -8.70
C GLY A 263 -19.05 -5.11 -8.04
N PRO A 264 -19.34 -5.17 -6.75
CA PRO A 264 -19.85 -4.04 -5.97
C PRO A 264 -18.92 -2.84 -6.07
N GLY A 265 -19.48 -1.63 -6.23
CA GLY A 265 -18.69 -0.41 -6.43
C GLY A 265 -17.91 -0.38 -7.76
N SER A 266 -18.37 -1.14 -8.77
CA SER A 266 -17.67 -1.28 -10.07
C SER A 266 -17.42 0.03 -10.81
N HIS A 267 -18.21 1.05 -10.56
CA HIS A 267 -18.09 2.39 -11.13
C HIS A 267 -17.09 3.28 -10.38
N LEU A 268 -16.70 2.88 -9.16
CA LEU A 268 -15.72 3.64 -8.40
C LEU A 268 -14.34 3.52 -9.02
N PRO A 269 -13.62 4.64 -9.20
CA PRO A 269 -12.27 4.60 -9.72
C PRO A 269 -11.35 3.85 -8.75
N ARG A 270 -10.33 3.19 -9.31
CA ARG A 270 -9.35 2.46 -8.52
C ARG A 270 -8.00 3.14 -8.58
N ARG A 271 -7.35 3.23 -7.43
CA ARG A 271 -5.95 3.65 -7.32
C ARG A 271 -5.03 2.45 -7.21
N VAL A 272 -3.78 2.65 -7.61
CA VAL A 272 -2.76 1.61 -7.44
C VAL A 272 -2.37 1.50 -5.97
N ILE A 273 -2.38 0.27 -5.46
CA ILE A 273 -1.75 -0.09 -4.19
C ILE A 273 -0.54 -0.97 -4.45
N LYS A 274 0.51 -0.83 -3.62
CA LYS A 274 1.81 -1.46 -3.78
C LYS A 274 2.24 -2.21 -2.52
N GLY A 275 3.20 -3.12 -2.67
CA GLY A 275 3.97 -3.73 -1.59
C GLY A 275 3.40 -5.03 -1.01
N GLY A 276 2.14 -5.36 -1.23
CA GLY A 276 1.52 -6.48 -0.54
C GLY A 276 1.37 -6.24 0.96
N SER A 277 0.95 -7.25 1.71
CA SER A 277 0.75 -7.12 3.16
C SER A 277 1.09 -8.41 3.91
N HIS A 278 0.94 -8.38 5.23
CA HIS A 278 1.05 -9.56 6.11
C HIS A 278 0.09 -10.71 5.74
N LEU A 279 -0.91 -10.46 4.90
CA LEU A 279 -1.83 -11.48 4.39
C LEU A 279 -1.38 -12.11 3.06
N CYS A 280 -0.31 -11.63 2.45
CA CYS A 280 0.22 -12.19 1.22
C CYS A 280 1.05 -13.45 1.51
N ALA A 281 0.66 -14.55 0.87
CA ALA A 281 1.23 -15.88 1.07
C ALA A 281 1.73 -16.49 -0.25
N PRO A 282 2.79 -17.30 -0.25
CA PRO A 282 3.20 -18.05 -1.44
C PRO A 282 2.10 -18.91 -2.04
N SER A 283 1.20 -19.45 -1.20
CA SER A 283 0.07 -20.29 -1.60
C SER A 283 -1.13 -19.52 -2.17
N TYR A 284 -1.16 -18.17 -2.07
CA TYR A 284 -2.31 -17.37 -2.45
C TYR A 284 -1.95 -16.09 -3.20
N CYS A 285 -1.05 -15.27 -2.67
CA CYS A 285 -0.77 -13.92 -3.15
C CYS A 285 0.73 -13.61 -3.09
N LEU A 286 1.43 -13.63 -4.24
CA LEU A 286 2.86 -13.32 -4.34
C LEU A 286 3.10 -11.83 -4.59
N ARG A 287 2.41 -10.93 -3.83
CA ARG A 287 2.48 -9.49 -4.09
C ARG A 287 3.38 -8.70 -3.12
N TYR A 288 4.12 -9.35 -2.24
CA TYR A 288 5.19 -8.73 -1.43
C TYR A 288 6.48 -8.53 -2.24
N ARG A 289 6.35 -7.84 -3.40
CA ARG A 289 7.43 -7.58 -4.37
C ARG A 289 7.33 -6.13 -4.90
N PRO A 290 8.45 -5.47 -5.21
CA PRO A 290 8.42 -4.10 -5.73
C PRO A 290 7.55 -3.92 -6.97
N ALA A 291 7.61 -4.85 -7.94
CA ALA A 291 6.85 -4.79 -9.18
C ALA A 291 5.35 -5.09 -9.01
N ALA A 292 4.95 -5.73 -7.91
CA ALA A 292 3.56 -6.10 -7.69
C ALA A 292 2.68 -4.86 -7.53
N ARG A 293 1.49 -4.92 -8.12
CA ARG A 293 0.49 -3.86 -8.11
C ARG A 293 -0.92 -4.43 -8.06
N GLN A 294 -1.84 -3.68 -7.51
CA GLN A 294 -3.27 -4.01 -7.51
C GLN A 294 -4.08 -2.72 -7.60
N GLY A 295 -5.23 -2.80 -8.24
CA GLY A 295 -6.21 -1.71 -8.23
C GLY A 295 -7.17 -1.85 -7.08
N GLU A 296 -7.27 -0.84 -6.22
CA GLU A 296 -8.21 -0.83 -5.10
C GLU A 296 -9.15 0.37 -5.21
N ALA A 297 -10.45 0.17 -4.93
CA ALA A 297 -11.43 1.24 -5.01
C ALA A 297 -11.09 2.36 -4.01
N VAL A 298 -11.27 3.61 -4.44
CA VAL A 298 -10.77 4.79 -3.69
C VAL A 298 -11.37 4.95 -2.29
N ASP A 299 -12.54 4.37 -2.06
CA ASP A 299 -13.26 4.40 -0.79
C ASP A 299 -13.03 3.15 0.08
N THR A 300 -12.25 2.17 -0.43
CA THR A 300 -11.98 0.94 0.33
C THR A 300 -11.11 1.22 1.55
N ALA A 301 -11.59 0.79 2.70
CA ALA A 301 -10.83 0.72 3.94
C ALA A 301 -10.75 -0.74 4.41
N THR A 302 -9.53 -1.20 4.72
CA THR A 302 -9.31 -2.60 5.14
C THR A 302 -8.27 -2.73 6.25
N SER A 303 -8.28 -3.87 6.94
CA SER A 303 -7.34 -4.17 8.04
C SER A 303 -5.88 -4.37 7.61
N HIS A 304 -5.55 -4.26 6.31
CA HIS A 304 -4.19 -4.49 5.78
C HIS A 304 -3.73 -3.41 4.79
N LEU A 305 -4.41 -2.25 4.74
CA LEU A 305 -4.16 -1.17 3.79
C LEU A 305 -3.83 0.11 4.53
N GLY A 306 -2.66 0.65 4.25
CA GLY A 306 -2.09 1.88 4.81
C GLY A 306 -1.44 2.72 3.71
N PHE A 307 -0.43 3.54 4.06
CA PHE A 307 0.27 4.42 3.11
C PHE A 307 1.55 4.98 3.72
N ARG A 308 2.41 5.55 2.86
CA ARG A 308 3.53 6.44 3.22
C ARG A 308 3.55 7.66 2.32
N CYS A 309 4.26 8.71 2.74
CA CYS A 309 4.28 9.98 2.04
C CYS A 309 5.65 10.29 1.41
N VAL A 310 5.62 11.21 0.45
CA VAL A 310 6.80 11.78 -0.21
C VAL A 310 6.79 13.30 -0.16
N VAL A 311 7.97 13.88 -0.32
CA VAL A 311 8.16 15.31 -0.61
C VAL A 311 9.03 15.43 -1.84
N ARG A 312 8.52 16.09 -2.88
CA ARG A 312 9.28 16.37 -4.10
C ARG A 312 9.97 17.72 -3.96
N GLY A 313 11.20 17.82 -4.42
CA GLY A 313 12.02 19.03 -4.33
C GLY A 313 13.50 18.70 -4.39
N ASP A 314 14.31 19.67 -4.04
CA ASP A 314 15.77 19.51 -4.08
C ASP A 314 16.27 18.50 -3.06
N GLY A 315 17.30 17.76 -3.45
CA GLY A 315 18.01 16.85 -2.56
C GLY A 315 18.75 17.59 -1.44
N PRO A 316 19.40 16.83 -0.55
CA PRO A 316 20.25 17.43 0.47
C PRO A 316 21.30 18.29 -0.22
N ALA A 317 21.44 19.55 0.23
CA ALA A 317 22.50 20.42 -0.26
C ALA A 317 23.84 19.67 -0.12
N GLY A 318 24.55 19.52 -1.23
CA GLY A 318 25.83 18.81 -1.24
C GLY A 318 26.77 19.39 -0.18
N ARG A 319 27.31 18.54 0.68
CA ARG A 319 28.37 18.88 1.60
C ARG A 319 29.70 18.89 0.87
#